data_ab9e8d5652211e054b2e2a6aca84e5e4
#
_entry.id   ab9e8d5652211e054b2e2a6aca84e5e4
#
_cell.length_a   1.000
_cell.length_b   1.000
_cell.length_c   1.000
_cell.angle_alpha   90.00
_cell.angle_beta   90.00
_cell.angle_gamma   90.00
#
_symmetry.space_group_name_H-M   'P 1'
#
loop_
_entity.id
_entity.type
_entity.pdbx_description
1 polymer ?
#
loop_
_entity_poly.entity_id
_entity_poly.type
_entity_poly.pdbx_seq_one_letter_code
_entity_poly.pdbx_strand_id
1 'polypeptide(L)'
;LSLRRSKENIPMYTQALNASQPEDRVIEDATKVAAFETRVAAEEKIEANDWMPAAYRKTLTRQISQHAHSEIVGMLPEGNWLTRAPTLRRKAALLAKVQDECGHGLYLYAAAETLGSSREELVDQMLSGKAKYSSIFNYPTLTWADIGAIGWLVDGAAIMNQIPLCRCSYGPYARAMIRVCKEESFHQRQGYEIMVTLSRGSEEQKAMAQNALDRWWWPCLMMFGPPDQESAHGDQSTRWKIKRFSNDELRQKFVDATVPQAQYLDLIIPDVDLKWNEKTSHWDYGTIDWQEFQDVLSGNGPCNRDRLAARRKAHDDGEWVRDAAVAYAQKQQSRRATAAQAAE
;
A
#
# COMPACT_ATOMS: atom_id res chain seq x y z
N LEU A 1 36.92 23.85 26.99
CA LEU A 1 36.64 24.16 25.57
C LEU A 1 35.35 23.51 25.14
N SER A 2 34.28 24.31 25.26
CA SER A 2 32.88 23.94 24.95
C SER A 2 32.65 24.07 23.43
N LEU A 3 32.38 22.99 22.77
CA LEU A 3 31.83 23.00 21.43
C LEU A 3 30.31 22.80 21.51
N ARG A 4 29.57 23.89 21.51
CA ARG A 4 28.14 23.92 21.20
C ARG A 4 27.97 23.48 19.76
N ARG A 5 27.43 22.27 19.53
CA ARG A 5 26.83 21.90 18.26
C ARG A 5 25.42 22.48 18.23
N SER A 6 25.21 23.42 17.32
CA SER A 6 23.90 23.90 16.93
C SER A 6 23.05 22.74 16.43
N LYS A 7 21.90 22.54 17.04
CA LYS A 7 20.84 21.69 16.51
C LYS A 7 20.19 22.44 15.34
N GLU A 8 20.63 22.19 14.15
CA GLU A 8 19.83 22.54 12.98
C GLU A 8 18.66 21.56 12.92
N ASN A 9 17.48 22.04 13.27
CA ASN A 9 16.22 21.40 12.95
C ASN A 9 16.05 21.42 11.43
N ILE A 10 16.24 20.30 10.78
CA ILE A 10 15.87 20.09 9.40
C ILE A 10 14.42 19.59 9.40
N PRO A 11 13.45 20.37 8.97
CA PRO A 11 12.10 19.87 8.70
C PRO A 11 12.14 19.12 7.38
N MET A 12 12.38 17.81 7.43
CA MET A 12 12.66 16.99 6.25
C MET A 12 11.44 16.64 5.40
N TYR A 13 10.24 17.09 5.73
CA TYR A 13 9.03 16.71 4.99
C TYR A 13 8.07 17.85 4.62
N THR A 14 7.97 18.90 5.41
CA THR A 14 7.09 20.04 5.10
C THR A 14 7.57 20.86 3.90
N GLN A 15 8.85 20.89 3.59
CA GLN A 15 9.37 21.53 2.38
C GLN A 15 9.21 20.68 1.11
N ALA A 16 9.14 19.37 1.21
CA ALA A 16 8.94 18.49 0.06
C ALA A 16 7.49 18.47 -0.48
N LEU A 17 6.52 18.91 0.33
CA LEU A 17 5.12 19.00 -0.11
C LEU A 17 4.81 20.37 -0.78
N ASN A 18 5.57 21.44 -0.50
CA ASN A 18 5.29 22.79 -1.00
C ASN A 18 6.41 23.39 -1.85
N ALA A 19 7.54 22.73 -2.04
CA ALA A 19 8.51 23.13 -3.04
C ALA A 19 8.20 22.45 -4.38
N SER A 20 7.17 22.92 -5.06
CA SER A 20 7.19 22.87 -6.53
C SER A 20 8.39 23.72 -6.95
N GLN A 21 9.53 23.08 -7.24
CA GLN A 21 10.54 23.69 -8.08
C GLN A 21 9.81 24.21 -9.32
N PRO A 22 10.18 25.37 -9.91
CA PRO A 22 9.64 25.77 -11.18
C PRO A 22 9.96 24.61 -12.14
N GLU A 23 8.97 23.73 -12.33
CA GLU A 23 9.03 22.70 -13.35
C GLU A 23 9.18 23.50 -14.65
N ASP A 24 10.24 23.23 -15.42
CA ASP A 24 10.27 23.61 -16.82
C ASP A 24 8.90 23.22 -17.37
N ARG A 25 8.06 24.22 -17.65
CA ARG A 25 6.73 24.00 -18.22
C ARG A 25 6.99 23.43 -19.61
N VAL A 26 7.06 22.10 -19.70
CA VAL A 26 6.99 21.43 -20.97
C VAL A 26 5.69 21.91 -21.59
N ILE A 27 5.79 22.74 -22.63
CA ILE A 27 4.62 23.19 -23.39
C ILE A 27 4.13 21.94 -24.11
N GLU A 28 3.11 21.31 -23.57
CA GLU A 28 2.50 20.14 -24.17
C GLU A 28 1.68 20.59 -25.40
N ASP A 29 1.71 19.77 -26.44
CA ASP A 29 0.91 19.98 -27.64
C ASP A 29 -0.59 19.93 -27.29
N ALA A 30 -1.28 21.04 -27.42
CA ALA A 30 -2.69 21.19 -27.06
C ALA A 30 -3.59 20.17 -27.79
N THR A 31 -3.25 19.79 -29.03
CA THR A 31 -4.01 18.80 -29.81
C THR A 31 -3.88 17.42 -29.20
N LYS A 32 -2.68 17.04 -28.75
CA LYS A 32 -2.44 15.76 -28.06
C LYS A 32 -3.12 15.72 -26.70
N VAL A 33 -3.11 16.82 -25.94
CA VAL A 33 -3.83 16.93 -24.67
C VAL A 33 -5.33 16.74 -24.88
N ALA A 34 -5.93 17.43 -25.85
CA ALA A 34 -7.35 17.29 -26.15
C ALA A 34 -7.73 15.87 -26.59
N ALA A 35 -6.90 15.23 -27.42
CA ALA A 35 -7.09 13.85 -27.82
C ALA A 35 -7.00 12.89 -26.64
N PHE A 36 -6.04 13.07 -25.74
CA PHE A 36 -5.91 12.31 -24.50
C PHE A 36 -7.15 12.48 -23.62
N GLU A 37 -7.60 13.70 -23.37
CA GLU A 37 -8.78 13.97 -22.55
C GLU A 37 -10.05 13.35 -23.15
N THR A 38 -10.20 13.37 -24.48
CA THR A 38 -11.31 12.72 -25.19
C THR A 38 -11.31 11.20 -24.96
N ARG A 39 -10.16 10.55 -25.09
CA ARG A 39 -10.02 9.11 -24.83
C ARG A 39 -10.36 8.75 -23.38
N VAL A 40 -9.83 9.52 -22.42
CA VAL A 40 -10.13 9.31 -20.99
C VAL A 40 -11.63 9.50 -20.72
N ALA A 41 -12.26 10.52 -21.32
CA ALA A 41 -13.70 10.75 -21.20
C ALA A 41 -14.52 9.58 -21.76
N ALA A 42 -14.08 9.00 -22.87
CA ALA A 42 -14.70 7.84 -23.52
C ALA A 42 -14.41 6.50 -22.81
N GLU A 43 -13.75 6.49 -21.64
CA GLU A 43 -13.37 5.27 -20.91
C GLU A 43 -12.35 4.38 -21.66
N GLU A 44 -11.70 4.91 -22.69
CA GLU A 44 -10.63 4.18 -23.37
C GLU A 44 -9.39 4.04 -22.48
N LYS A 45 -8.71 2.90 -22.60
CA LYS A 45 -7.46 2.71 -21.86
C LYS A 45 -6.30 3.45 -22.53
N ILE A 46 -5.49 4.07 -21.69
CA ILE A 46 -4.19 4.61 -22.08
C ILE A 46 -3.16 3.50 -21.84
N GLU A 47 -2.44 3.13 -22.88
CA GLU A 47 -1.46 2.05 -22.84
C GLU A 47 -0.03 2.58 -22.68
N ALA A 48 0.91 1.68 -22.38
CA ALA A 48 2.31 2.04 -22.09
C ALA A 48 3.00 2.87 -23.19
N ASN A 49 2.67 2.57 -24.46
CA ASN A 49 3.23 3.26 -25.62
C ASN A 49 2.41 4.46 -26.10
N ASP A 50 1.28 4.75 -25.47
CA ASP A 50 0.47 5.89 -25.83
C ASP A 50 1.12 7.18 -25.32
N TRP A 51 0.92 8.25 -26.09
CA TRP A 51 1.25 9.58 -25.58
C TRP A 51 0.31 9.92 -24.40
N MET A 52 0.89 10.47 -23.36
CA MET A 52 0.16 10.94 -22.18
C MET A 52 0.81 12.20 -21.61
N PRO A 53 0.03 13.11 -20.99
CA PRO A 53 0.57 14.29 -20.32
C PRO A 53 1.60 13.92 -19.26
N ALA A 54 2.65 14.73 -19.11
CA ALA A 54 3.70 14.52 -18.11
C ALA A 54 3.13 14.47 -16.69
N ALA A 55 2.15 15.32 -16.39
CA ALA A 55 1.47 15.33 -15.09
C ALA A 55 0.66 14.05 -14.81
N TYR A 56 0.03 13.48 -15.84
CA TYR A 56 -0.66 12.18 -15.73
C TYR A 56 0.34 11.06 -15.45
N ARG A 57 1.43 10.99 -16.23
CA ARG A 57 2.52 10.03 -16.03
C ARG A 57 3.10 10.11 -14.62
N LYS A 58 3.44 11.30 -14.16
CA LYS A 58 3.99 11.57 -12.82
C LYS A 58 3.03 11.10 -11.71
N THR A 59 1.74 11.37 -11.86
CA THR A 59 0.71 10.96 -10.89
C THR A 59 0.60 9.44 -10.82
N LEU A 60 0.56 8.76 -11.97
CA LEU A 60 0.52 7.29 -12.05
C LEU A 60 1.78 6.65 -11.47
N THR A 61 2.95 7.13 -11.87
CA THR A 61 4.23 6.61 -11.38
C THR A 61 4.27 6.66 -9.85
N ARG A 62 3.91 7.81 -9.26
CA ARG A 62 3.84 7.97 -7.81
C ARG A 62 2.85 7.00 -7.17
N GLN A 63 1.62 6.90 -7.71
CA GLN A 63 0.57 6.08 -7.13
C GLN A 63 0.87 4.59 -7.24
N ILE A 64 1.35 4.14 -8.39
CA ILE A 64 1.67 2.72 -8.63
C ILE A 64 2.89 2.32 -7.80
N SER A 65 3.94 3.16 -7.74
CA SER A 65 5.12 2.88 -6.91
C SER A 65 4.77 2.82 -5.42
N GLN A 66 3.94 3.76 -4.93
CA GLN A 66 3.47 3.75 -3.55
C GLN A 66 2.66 2.48 -3.23
N HIS A 67 1.81 2.03 -4.15
CA HIS A 67 1.05 0.81 -4.01
C HIS A 67 1.97 -0.42 -3.98
N ALA A 68 2.88 -0.54 -4.96
CA ALA A 68 3.87 -1.62 -5.00
C ALA A 68 4.73 -1.71 -3.73
N HIS A 69 5.19 -0.56 -3.23
CA HIS A 69 5.92 -0.50 -1.95
C HIS A 69 5.05 -0.95 -0.78
N SER A 70 3.74 -0.64 -0.80
CA SER A 70 2.81 -1.07 0.25
C SER A 70 2.70 -2.57 0.32
N GLU A 71 2.54 -3.25 -0.82
CA GLU A 71 2.49 -4.71 -0.91
C GLU A 71 3.77 -5.36 -0.35
N ILE A 72 4.94 -4.91 -0.84
CA ILE A 72 6.25 -5.45 -0.39
C ILE A 72 6.49 -5.21 1.11
N VAL A 73 6.15 -4.02 1.62
CA VAL A 73 6.34 -3.72 3.04
C VAL A 73 5.31 -4.45 3.89
N GLY A 74 4.07 -4.58 3.40
CA GLY A 74 2.96 -5.21 4.09
C GLY A 74 3.19 -6.69 4.39
N MET A 75 3.81 -7.44 3.48
CA MET A 75 4.08 -8.86 3.69
C MET A 75 5.02 -9.15 4.86
N LEU A 76 5.90 -8.21 5.25
CA LEU A 76 6.95 -8.47 6.26
C LEU A 76 6.39 -8.68 7.67
N PRO A 77 5.47 -7.86 8.20
CA PRO A 77 4.85 -8.09 9.51
C PRO A 77 4.13 -9.42 9.62
N GLU A 78 3.45 -9.84 8.58
CA GLU A 78 2.74 -11.11 8.51
C GLU A 78 3.70 -12.28 8.34
N GLY A 79 4.74 -12.12 7.51
CA GLY A 79 5.79 -13.12 7.31
C GLY A 79 6.48 -13.53 8.63
N ASN A 80 6.63 -12.61 9.56
CA ASN A 80 7.18 -12.87 10.88
C ASN A 80 6.28 -13.78 11.75
N TRP A 81 5.03 -14.02 11.36
CA TRP A 81 4.09 -14.89 12.04
C TRP A 81 4.00 -16.30 11.47
N LEU A 82 4.63 -16.57 10.32
CA LEU A 82 4.57 -17.89 9.67
C LEU A 82 4.93 -19.05 10.61
N THR A 83 6.01 -18.90 11.37
CA THR A 83 6.43 -19.94 12.33
C THR A 83 5.57 -20.00 13.59
N ARG A 84 4.91 -18.89 13.95
CA ARG A 84 4.11 -18.75 15.18
C ARG A 84 2.62 -18.99 14.98
N ALA A 85 2.14 -19.14 13.75
CA ALA A 85 0.75 -19.43 13.47
C ALA A 85 0.31 -20.74 14.18
N PRO A 86 -0.92 -20.80 14.77
CA PRO A 86 -1.28 -21.81 15.76
C PRO A 86 -1.44 -23.23 15.21
N THR A 87 -1.70 -23.40 13.92
CA THR A 87 -1.88 -24.71 13.29
C THR A 87 -1.19 -24.77 11.94
N LEU A 88 -0.90 -26.00 11.45
CA LEU A 88 -0.31 -26.19 10.11
C LEU A 88 -1.20 -25.58 9.01
N ARG A 89 -2.52 -25.71 9.12
CA ARG A 89 -3.48 -25.11 8.19
C ARG A 89 -3.33 -23.56 8.17
N ARG A 90 -3.21 -22.92 9.34
CA ARG A 90 -3.05 -21.47 9.44
C ARG A 90 -1.67 -21.01 8.96
N LYS A 91 -0.62 -21.82 9.18
CA LYS A 91 0.71 -21.57 8.61
C LYS A 91 0.67 -21.59 7.08
N ALA A 92 0.04 -22.59 6.49
CA ALA A 92 -0.06 -22.71 5.03
C ALA A 92 -0.88 -21.57 4.41
N ALA A 93 -2.00 -21.19 5.05
CA ALA A 93 -2.82 -20.06 4.59
C ALA A 93 -2.07 -18.73 4.66
N LEU A 94 -1.35 -18.47 5.76
CA LEU A 94 -0.55 -17.24 5.91
C LEU A 94 0.64 -17.22 4.94
N LEU A 95 1.29 -18.37 4.68
CA LEU A 95 2.36 -18.47 3.69
C LEU A 95 1.86 -18.11 2.28
N ALA A 96 0.69 -18.63 1.90
CA ALA A 96 0.07 -18.32 0.62
C ALA A 96 -0.21 -16.81 0.50
N LYS A 97 -0.81 -16.20 1.53
CA LYS A 97 -1.04 -14.75 1.56
C LYS A 97 0.26 -13.96 1.39
N VAL A 98 1.29 -14.23 2.19
CA VAL A 98 2.58 -13.52 2.12
C VAL A 98 3.23 -13.65 0.73
N GLN A 99 3.05 -14.81 0.07
CA GLN A 99 3.53 -15.03 -1.28
C GLN A 99 2.74 -14.20 -2.31
N ASP A 100 1.42 -14.10 -2.14
CA ASP A 100 0.55 -13.29 -3.00
C ASP A 100 0.93 -11.80 -2.89
N GLU A 101 1.10 -11.25 -1.67
CA GLU A 101 1.53 -9.86 -1.44
C GLU A 101 2.86 -9.53 -2.15
N CYS A 102 3.83 -10.46 -2.08
CA CYS A 102 5.07 -10.32 -2.83
C CYS A 102 4.82 -10.28 -4.34
N GLY A 103 3.95 -11.14 -4.85
CA GLY A 103 3.54 -11.20 -6.25
C GLY A 103 2.84 -9.91 -6.69
N HIS A 104 1.94 -9.35 -5.87
CA HIS A 104 1.27 -8.07 -6.10
C HIS A 104 2.29 -6.94 -6.27
N GLY A 105 3.26 -6.85 -5.36
CA GLY A 105 4.34 -5.87 -5.46
C GLY A 105 5.12 -5.98 -6.77
N LEU A 106 5.43 -7.19 -7.23
CA LEU A 106 6.15 -7.42 -8.49
C LEU A 106 5.31 -7.02 -9.72
N TYR A 107 3.99 -7.30 -9.75
CA TYR A 107 3.11 -6.86 -10.84
C TYR A 107 3.02 -5.34 -10.91
N LEU A 108 2.92 -4.69 -9.76
CA LEU A 108 2.84 -3.24 -9.68
C LEU A 108 4.16 -2.56 -10.04
N TYR A 109 5.30 -3.13 -9.64
CA TYR A 109 6.59 -2.66 -10.12
C TYR A 109 6.71 -2.78 -11.64
N ALA A 110 6.28 -3.89 -12.23
CA ALA A 110 6.26 -4.02 -13.69
C ALA A 110 5.37 -2.96 -14.35
N ALA A 111 4.23 -2.60 -13.73
CA ALA A 111 3.40 -1.50 -14.22
C ALA A 111 4.09 -0.12 -14.09
N ALA A 112 4.85 0.13 -13.01
CA ALA A 112 5.63 1.37 -12.84
C ALA A 112 6.79 1.45 -13.85
N GLU A 113 7.44 0.33 -14.16
CA GLU A 113 8.49 0.24 -15.17
C GLU A 113 8.00 0.67 -16.56
N THR A 114 6.74 0.41 -16.91
CA THR A 114 6.15 0.89 -18.17
C THR A 114 5.97 2.41 -18.23
N LEU A 115 6.08 3.09 -17.08
CA LEU A 115 6.05 4.56 -16.96
C LEU A 115 7.46 5.19 -16.89
N GLY A 116 8.51 4.36 -16.88
CA GLY A 116 9.91 4.79 -16.91
C GLY A 116 10.65 4.73 -15.57
N SER A 117 10.02 4.22 -14.49
CA SER A 117 10.75 3.96 -13.24
C SER A 117 11.51 2.65 -13.34
N SER A 118 12.79 2.61 -12.96
CA SER A 118 13.54 1.35 -12.92
C SER A 118 13.24 0.56 -11.64
N ARG A 119 13.41 -0.76 -11.70
CA ARG A 119 13.27 -1.65 -10.54
C ARG A 119 14.31 -1.30 -9.47
N GLU A 120 15.52 -0.97 -9.88
CA GLU A 120 16.63 -0.59 -9.03
C GLU A 120 16.30 0.68 -8.25
N GLU A 121 15.78 1.72 -8.91
CA GLU A 121 15.35 2.95 -8.25
C GLU A 121 14.25 2.70 -7.22
N LEU A 122 13.28 1.85 -7.53
CA LEU A 122 12.18 1.51 -6.63
C LEU A 122 12.68 0.77 -5.38
N VAL A 123 13.61 -0.18 -5.55
CA VAL A 123 14.26 -0.89 -4.43
C VAL A 123 15.11 0.07 -3.60
N ASP A 124 15.89 0.93 -4.24
CA ASP A 124 16.69 1.97 -3.57
C ASP A 124 15.83 2.90 -2.71
N GLN A 125 14.67 3.30 -3.19
CA GLN A 125 13.72 4.10 -2.41
C GLN A 125 13.28 3.37 -1.14
N MET A 126 13.02 2.07 -1.21
CA MET A 126 12.65 1.27 -0.04
C MET A 126 13.77 1.16 0.99
N LEU A 127 15.00 0.93 0.54
CA LEU A 127 16.17 0.73 1.39
C LEU A 127 16.70 2.05 1.96
N SER A 128 16.62 3.13 1.19
CA SER A 128 16.99 4.48 1.68
C SER A 128 15.99 5.07 2.67
N GLY A 129 14.77 4.52 2.75
CA GLY A 129 13.68 5.06 3.57
C GLY A 129 12.92 6.21 2.89
N LYS A 130 13.14 6.44 1.59
CA LYS A 130 12.45 7.46 0.79
C LYS A 130 11.13 6.96 0.20
N ALA A 131 10.93 5.63 0.16
CA ALA A 131 9.70 5.05 -0.35
C ALA A 131 8.49 5.51 0.44
N LYS A 132 7.45 5.91 -0.27
CA LYS A 132 6.12 6.13 0.30
C LYS A 132 5.32 4.85 0.18
N TYR A 133 4.64 4.48 1.24
CA TYR A 133 3.74 3.33 1.32
C TYR A 133 2.63 3.61 2.33
N SER A 134 1.64 2.74 2.45
CA SER A 134 0.52 2.93 3.37
C SER A 134 1.02 3.06 4.82
N SER A 135 0.50 4.06 5.55
CA SER A 135 0.85 4.33 6.96
C SER A 135 0.64 3.12 7.86
N ILE A 136 -0.36 2.31 7.54
CA ILE A 136 -0.79 1.15 8.32
C ILE A 136 0.33 0.15 8.61
N PHE A 137 1.30 0.00 7.71
CA PHE A 137 2.41 -0.94 7.88
C PHE A 137 3.47 -0.49 8.89
N ASN A 138 3.27 0.65 9.54
CA ASN A 138 4.11 1.14 10.63
C ASN A 138 3.50 0.92 12.01
N TYR A 139 2.42 0.13 12.12
CA TYR A 139 1.80 -0.27 13.37
C TYR A 139 2.27 -1.68 13.79
N PRO A 140 2.34 -1.95 15.13
CA PRO A 140 2.89 -3.21 15.62
C PRO A 140 1.94 -4.40 15.45
N THR A 141 2.50 -5.56 15.13
CA THR A 141 1.80 -6.84 15.03
C THR A 141 2.15 -7.70 16.25
N LEU A 142 1.38 -7.59 17.33
CA LEU A 142 1.73 -8.08 18.66
C LEU A 142 1.23 -9.49 18.95
N THR A 143 0.04 -9.83 18.47
CA THR A 143 -0.65 -11.10 18.76
C THR A 143 -1.15 -11.78 17.48
N TRP A 144 -1.61 -13.02 17.61
CA TRP A 144 -2.26 -13.72 16.49
C TRP A 144 -3.55 -13.03 16.02
N ALA A 145 -4.24 -12.32 16.93
CA ALA A 145 -5.42 -11.54 16.56
C ALA A 145 -5.09 -10.38 15.63
N ASP A 146 -3.86 -9.83 15.69
CA ASP A 146 -3.44 -8.81 14.73
C ASP A 146 -3.39 -9.33 13.30
N ILE A 147 -3.01 -10.60 13.10
CA ILE A 147 -3.08 -11.23 11.77
C ILE A 147 -4.53 -11.35 11.30
N GLY A 148 -5.45 -11.64 12.22
CA GLY A 148 -6.89 -11.60 11.93
C GLY A 148 -7.38 -10.19 11.59
N ALA A 149 -7.01 -9.21 12.39
CA ALA A 149 -7.38 -7.80 12.17
C ALA A 149 -6.78 -7.23 10.87
N ILE A 150 -5.53 -7.56 10.54
CA ILE A 150 -4.91 -7.17 9.26
C ILE A 150 -5.74 -7.73 8.11
N GLY A 151 -5.97 -9.03 8.05
CA GLY A 151 -6.77 -9.61 6.98
C GLY A 151 -8.20 -9.06 6.92
N TRP A 152 -8.86 -8.86 8.06
CA TRP A 152 -10.22 -8.35 8.07
C TRP A 152 -10.31 -6.85 7.75
N LEU A 153 -9.56 -6.02 8.48
CA LEU A 153 -9.67 -4.57 8.42
C LEU A 153 -8.75 -3.95 7.37
N VAL A 154 -7.46 -4.33 7.37
CA VAL A 154 -6.47 -3.72 6.47
C VAL A 154 -6.70 -4.17 5.03
N ASP A 155 -6.83 -5.48 4.80
CA ASP A 155 -7.15 -5.99 3.44
C ASP A 155 -8.56 -5.58 3.03
N GLY A 156 -9.51 -5.46 3.99
CA GLY A 156 -10.84 -4.90 3.73
C GLY A 156 -10.80 -3.46 3.24
N ALA A 157 -9.98 -2.60 3.87
CA ALA A 157 -9.76 -1.22 3.42
C ALA A 157 -8.98 -1.18 2.10
N ALA A 158 -7.99 -2.07 1.92
CA ALA A 158 -7.27 -2.22 0.67
C ALA A 158 -8.21 -2.55 -0.49
N ILE A 159 -9.06 -3.56 -0.35
CA ILE A 159 -10.06 -3.96 -1.37
C ILE A 159 -10.98 -2.79 -1.75
N MET A 160 -11.46 -2.00 -0.78
CA MET A 160 -12.29 -0.83 -1.06
C MET A 160 -11.56 0.19 -1.94
N ASN A 161 -10.26 0.38 -1.72
CA ASN A 161 -9.42 1.24 -2.56
C ASN A 161 -9.08 0.62 -3.91
N GLN A 162 -8.89 -0.69 -3.98
CA GLN A 162 -8.31 -1.41 -5.12
C GLN A 162 -9.36 -1.79 -6.18
N ILE A 163 -10.57 -2.22 -5.79
CA ILE A 163 -11.63 -2.60 -6.74
C ILE A 163 -11.90 -1.49 -7.78
N PRO A 164 -12.04 -0.21 -7.41
CA PRO A 164 -12.22 0.86 -8.39
C PRO A 164 -11.04 1.01 -9.37
N LEU A 165 -9.82 0.62 -8.96
CA LEU A 165 -8.63 0.69 -9.79
C LEU A 165 -8.63 -0.34 -10.94
N CYS A 166 -9.44 -1.39 -10.87
CA CYS A 166 -9.69 -2.28 -12.02
C CYS A 166 -10.24 -1.52 -13.22
N ARG A 167 -10.83 -0.34 -12.99
CA ARG A 167 -11.34 0.58 -14.02
C ARG A 167 -10.43 1.80 -14.23
N CYS A 168 -9.21 1.82 -13.66
CA CYS A 168 -8.24 2.89 -13.89
C CYS A 168 -8.06 3.15 -15.39
N SER A 169 -7.91 4.41 -15.77
CA SER A 169 -7.68 4.80 -17.17
C SER A 169 -6.36 4.24 -17.73
N TYR A 170 -5.37 3.93 -16.90
CA TYR A 170 -4.11 3.33 -17.33
C TYR A 170 -4.22 1.80 -17.42
N GLY A 171 -4.11 1.27 -18.64
CA GLY A 171 -4.34 -0.15 -18.94
C GLY A 171 -3.47 -1.13 -18.15
N PRO A 172 -2.14 -0.96 -18.09
CA PRO A 172 -1.26 -1.87 -17.33
C PRO A 172 -1.64 -1.96 -15.86
N TYR A 173 -1.94 -0.83 -15.20
CA TYR A 173 -2.37 -0.82 -13.80
C TYR A 173 -3.73 -1.49 -13.61
N ALA A 174 -4.71 -1.16 -14.44
CA ALA A 174 -6.05 -1.74 -14.36
C ALA A 174 -6.02 -3.28 -14.50
N ARG A 175 -5.19 -3.82 -15.40
CA ARG A 175 -5.04 -5.27 -15.58
C ARG A 175 -4.37 -5.95 -14.39
N ALA A 176 -3.34 -5.34 -13.82
CA ALA A 176 -2.71 -5.84 -12.60
C ALA A 176 -3.74 -5.92 -11.45
N MET A 177 -4.57 -4.89 -11.28
CA MET A 177 -5.57 -4.83 -10.21
C MET A 177 -6.66 -5.89 -10.31
N ILE A 178 -7.00 -6.38 -11.49
CA ILE A 178 -7.98 -7.47 -11.66
C ILE A 178 -7.51 -8.74 -10.95
N ARG A 179 -6.21 -9.03 -11.01
CA ARG A 179 -5.63 -10.19 -10.34
C ARG A 179 -5.47 -9.93 -8.84
N VAL A 180 -4.88 -8.81 -8.47
CA VAL A 180 -4.69 -8.40 -7.07
C VAL A 180 -6.01 -8.49 -6.30
N CYS A 181 -7.10 -7.87 -6.78
CA CYS A 181 -8.39 -7.89 -6.09
C CYS A 181 -8.99 -9.29 -5.90
N LYS A 182 -8.71 -10.25 -6.79
CA LYS A 182 -9.16 -11.64 -6.61
C LYS A 182 -8.45 -12.33 -5.45
N GLU A 183 -7.16 -12.11 -5.34
CA GLU A 183 -6.32 -12.69 -4.29
C GLU A 183 -6.61 -12.01 -2.94
N GLU A 184 -6.75 -10.69 -2.91
CA GLU A 184 -7.12 -9.89 -1.74
C GLU A 184 -8.45 -10.29 -1.10
N SER A 185 -9.45 -10.63 -1.90
CA SER A 185 -10.73 -11.12 -1.36
C SER A 185 -10.58 -12.40 -0.54
N PHE A 186 -9.56 -13.18 -0.84
CA PHE A 186 -9.20 -14.38 -0.12
C PHE A 186 -8.49 -14.04 1.21
N HIS A 187 -7.60 -13.05 1.17
CA HIS A 187 -6.90 -12.54 2.35
C HIS A 187 -7.87 -11.98 3.38
N GLN A 188 -8.80 -11.13 2.96
CA GLN A 188 -9.84 -10.57 3.83
C GLN A 188 -10.67 -11.67 4.50
N ARG A 189 -11.10 -12.66 3.74
CA ARG A 189 -11.84 -13.79 4.27
C ARG A 189 -11.05 -14.58 5.32
N GLN A 190 -9.78 -14.85 5.05
CA GLN A 190 -8.88 -15.55 5.97
C GLN A 190 -8.74 -14.81 7.30
N GLY A 191 -8.55 -13.50 7.26
CA GLY A 191 -8.46 -12.66 8.44
C GLY A 191 -9.76 -12.65 9.24
N TYR A 192 -10.89 -12.48 8.56
CA TYR A 192 -12.19 -12.50 9.20
C TYR A 192 -12.49 -13.85 9.88
N GLU A 193 -12.12 -14.98 9.25
CA GLU A 193 -12.24 -16.31 9.86
C GLU A 193 -11.40 -16.48 11.14
N ILE A 194 -10.23 -15.82 11.22
CA ILE A 194 -9.44 -15.79 12.46
C ILE A 194 -10.20 -15.03 13.55
N MET A 195 -10.75 -13.86 13.22
CA MET A 195 -11.53 -13.06 14.17
C MET A 195 -12.78 -13.78 14.64
N VAL A 196 -13.51 -14.46 13.73
CA VAL A 196 -14.65 -15.35 14.11
C VAL A 196 -14.21 -16.43 15.10
N THR A 197 -13.06 -17.06 14.85
CA THR A 197 -12.55 -18.13 15.72
C THR A 197 -12.22 -17.61 17.11
N LEU A 198 -11.58 -16.44 17.19
CA LEU A 198 -11.18 -15.84 18.46
C LEU A 198 -12.36 -15.27 19.23
N SER A 199 -13.26 -14.55 18.56
CA SER A 199 -14.43 -13.93 19.21
C SER A 199 -15.43 -14.95 19.81
N ARG A 200 -15.43 -16.16 19.29
CA ARG A 200 -16.27 -17.28 19.77
C ARG A 200 -15.51 -18.28 20.62
N GLY A 201 -14.27 -18.01 20.94
CA GLY A 201 -13.40 -18.85 21.75
C GLY A 201 -13.54 -18.59 23.26
N SER A 202 -12.42 -18.72 24.00
CA SER A 202 -12.39 -18.34 25.42
C SER A 202 -12.49 -16.83 25.62
N GLU A 203 -12.74 -16.39 26.85
CA GLU A 203 -12.77 -14.96 27.20
C GLU A 203 -11.43 -14.28 26.88
N GLU A 204 -10.29 -14.95 27.09
CA GLU A 204 -8.97 -14.43 26.75
C GLU A 204 -8.79 -14.30 25.24
N GLN A 205 -9.34 -15.22 24.44
CA GLN A 205 -9.30 -15.15 22.98
C GLN A 205 -10.18 -14.01 22.47
N LYS A 206 -11.38 -13.85 23.03
CA LYS A 206 -12.27 -12.74 22.71
C LYS A 206 -11.64 -11.39 23.08
N ALA A 207 -11.04 -11.30 24.27
CA ALA A 207 -10.31 -10.09 24.70
C ALA A 207 -9.11 -9.78 23.77
N MET A 208 -8.41 -10.81 23.28
CA MET A 208 -7.34 -10.62 22.29
C MET A 208 -7.88 -10.07 20.96
N ALA A 209 -9.03 -10.57 20.48
CA ALA A 209 -9.68 -10.05 19.27
C ALA A 209 -10.14 -8.60 19.44
N GLN A 210 -10.75 -8.28 20.60
CA GLN A 210 -11.14 -6.91 20.93
C GLN A 210 -9.94 -5.96 20.97
N ASN A 211 -8.86 -6.33 21.66
CA ASN A 211 -7.64 -5.54 21.72
C ASN A 211 -7.02 -5.31 20.35
N ALA A 212 -7.09 -6.27 19.43
CA ALA A 212 -6.65 -6.06 18.06
C ALA A 212 -7.55 -5.06 17.33
N LEU A 213 -8.88 -5.19 17.43
CA LEU A 213 -9.80 -4.22 16.85
C LEU A 213 -9.55 -2.80 17.36
N ASP A 214 -9.33 -2.64 18.67
CA ASP A 214 -9.06 -1.35 19.32
C ASP A 214 -7.83 -0.65 18.72
N ARG A 215 -6.79 -1.42 18.37
CA ARG A 215 -5.55 -0.86 17.84
C ARG A 215 -5.57 -0.65 16.33
N TRP A 216 -6.37 -1.38 15.57
CA TRP A 216 -6.35 -1.34 14.11
C TRP A 216 -7.46 -0.50 13.50
N TRP A 217 -8.53 -0.18 14.24
CA TRP A 217 -9.68 0.57 13.71
C TRP A 217 -9.28 1.93 13.13
N TRP A 218 -8.75 2.82 13.95
CA TRP A 218 -8.40 4.17 13.52
C TRP A 218 -7.30 4.20 12.46
N PRO A 219 -6.21 3.44 12.58
CA PRO A 219 -5.22 3.33 11.52
C PRO A 219 -5.79 2.84 10.18
N CYS A 220 -6.77 1.94 10.18
CA CYS A 220 -7.44 1.51 8.94
C CYS A 220 -8.23 2.63 8.28
N LEU A 221 -8.90 3.49 9.04
CA LEU A 221 -9.60 4.65 8.48
C LEU A 221 -8.65 5.66 7.84
N MET A 222 -7.41 5.77 8.33
CA MET A 222 -6.35 6.61 7.76
C MET A 222 -5.84 6.09 6.40
N MET A 223 -6.04 4.80 6.07
CA MET A 223 -5.59 4.23 4.81
C MET A 223 -6.23 4.86 3.57
N PHE A 224 -7.41 5.45 3.72
CA PHE A 224 -8.11 6.15 2.64
C PHE A 224 -7.48 7.50 2.30
N GLY A 225 -6.57 7.99 3.15
CA GLY A 225 -5.93 9.30 3.01
C GLY A 225 -6.70 10.41 3.72
N PRO A 226 -6.21 11.65 3.67
CA PRO A 226 -6.83 12.79 4.34
C PRO A 226 -8.23 13.08 3.77
N PRO A 227 -9.04 13.92 4.46
CA PRO A 227 -10.32 14.38 3.95
C PRO A 227 -10.19 14.97 2.53
N ASP A 228 -11.27 14.86 1.74
CA ASP A 228 -11.24 15.30 0.34
C ASP A 228 -10.82 16.76 0.19
N GLN A 229 -11.23 17.63 1.11
CA GLN A 229 -10.89 19.06 1.13
C GLN A 229 -9.39 19.31 1.31
N GLU A 230 -8.66 18.38 1.89
CA GLU A 230 -7.21 18.45 2.14
C GLU A 230 -6.40 17.61 1.13
N SER A 231 -7.08 16.93 0.22
CA SER A 231 -6.46 16.05 -0.77
C SER A 231 -5.99 16.84 -1.99
N ALA A 232 -4.73 17.25 -2.02
CA ALA A 232 -4.14 18.09 -3.07
C ALA A 232 -4.24 17.53 -4.51
N HIS A 233 -4.54 16.25 -4.68
CA HIS A 233 -4.54 15.57 -6.00
C HIS A 233 -5.81 14.74 -6.25
N GLY A 234 -6.80 14.80 -5.36
CA GLY A 234 -8.03 14.02 -5.46
C GLY A 234 -8.78 14.30 -6.76
N ASP A 235 -9.10 15.57 -7.00
CA ASP A 235 -9.87 16.02 -8.15
C ASP A 235 -9.20 15.69 -9.49
N GLN A 236 -7.88 15.88 -9.57
CA GLN A 236 -7.13 15.59 -10.78
C GLN A 236 -7.11 14.08 -11.09
N SER A 237 -6.92 13.24 -10.06
CA SER A 237 -6.93 11.78 -10.22
C SER A 237 -8.32 11.26 -10.62
N THR A 238 -9.38 11.87 -10.12
CA THR A 238 -10.77 11.54 -10.47
C THR A 238 -11.09 11.98 -11.90
N ARG A 239 -10.72 13.22 -12.29
CA ARG A 239 -10.90 13.73 -13.64
C ARG A 239 -10.21 12.85 -14.69
N TRP A 240 -9.01 12.38 -14.40
CA TRP A 240 -8.28 11.45 -15.26
C TRP A 240 -8.72 9.99 -15.13
N LYS A 241 -9.75 9.71 -14.34
CA LYS A 241 -10.26 8.35 -14.11
C LYS A 241 -9.18 7.36 -13.62
N ILE A 242 -8.15 7.87 -12.97
CA ILE A 242 -7.19 7.06 -12.21
C ILE A 242 -7.90 6.51 -10.97
N LYS A 243 -8.56 7.39 -10.20
CA LYS A 243 -9.50 7.04 -9.13
C LYS A 243 -10.95 7.19 -9.59
N ARG A 244 -11.87 6.47 -8.96
CA ARG A 244 -13.31 6.50 -9.27
C ARG A 244 -14.16 7.06 -8.13
N PHE A 245 -13.62 7.08 -6.96
CA PHE A 245 -14.26 7.56 -5.73
C PHE A 245 -13.29 8.44 -4.96
N SER A 246 -13.84 9.33 -4.14
CA SER A 246 -13.06 10.16 -3.24
C SER A 246 -12.57 9.37 -2.02
N ASN A 247 -11.69 9.98 -1.22
CA ASN A 247 -11.21 9.36 0.01
C ASN A 247 -12.34 9.17 1.02
N ASP A 248 -13.19 10.19 1.16
CA ASP A 248 -14.30 10.18 2.12
C ASP A 248 -15.39 9.19 1.71
N GLU A 249 -15.71 9.08 0.40
CA GLU A 249 -16.66 8.07 -0.10
C GLU A 249 -16.19 6.65 0.18
N LEU A 250 -14.90 6.36 -0.02
CA LEU A 250 -14.36 5.01 0.21
C LEU A 250 -14.28 4.68 1.70
N ARG A 251 -13.90 5.66 2.53
CA ARG A 251 -13.88 5.51 3.99
C ARG A 251 -15.27 5.22 4.54
N GLN A 252 -16.29 5.96 4.08
CA GLN A 252 -17.67 5.74 4.47
C GLN A 252 -18.15 4.34 4.10
N LYS A 253 -17.90 3.89 2.87
CA LYS A 253 -18.23 2.53 2.43
C LYS A 253 -17.56 1.46 3.29
N PHE A 254 -16.31 1.68 3.70
CA PHE A 254 -15.61 0.76 4.59
C PHE A 254 -16.25 0.70 5.97
N VAL A 255 -16.59 1.84 6.57
CA VAL A 255 -17.29 1.89 7.86
C VAL A 255 -18.62 1.16 7.79
N ASP A 256 -19.43 1.46 6.77
CA ASP A 256 -20.75 0.85 6.59
C ASP A 256 -20.69 -0.67 6.40
N ALA A 257 -19.64 -1.17 5.76
CA ALA A 257 -19.43 -2.60 5.56
C ALA A 257 -18.89 -3.29 6.82
N THR A 258 -18.05 -2.60 7.60
CA THR A 258 -17.30 -3.21 8.71
C THR A 258 -18.09 -3.23 10.01
N VAL A 259 -18.89 -2.20 10.28
CA VAL A 259 -19.67 -2.12 11.53
C VAL A 259 -20.60 -3.33 11.74
N PRO A 260 -21.42 -3.75 10.75
CA PRO A 260 -22.24 -4.95 10.91
C PRO A 260 -21.42 -6.22 11.12
N GLN A 261 -20.22 -6.30 10.57
CA GLN A 261 -19.31 -7.44 10.78
C GLN A 261 -18.78 -7.47 12.22
N ALA A 262 -18.39 -6.33 12.78
CA ALA A 262 -17.97 -6.21 14.17
C ALA A 262 -19.12 -6.59 15.13
N GLN A 263 -20.34 -6.13 14.86
CA GLN A 263 -21.54 -6.52 15.61
C GLN A 263 -21.80 -8.03 15.57
N TYR A 264 -21.66 -8.65 14.41
CA TYR A 264 -21.78 -10.10 14.28
C TYR A 264 -20.72 -10.88 15.08
N LEU A 265 -19.52 -10.31 15.22
CA LEU A 265 -18.45 -10.86 16.05
C LEU A 265 -18.65 -10.61 17.55
N ASP A 266 -19.66 -9.85 17.94
CA ASP A 266 -19.85 -9.36 19.32
C ASP A 266 -18.59 -8.63 19.84
N LEU A 267 -18.00 -7.80 18.95
CA LEU A 267 -16.88 -6.91 19.24
C LEU A 267 -17.34 -5.45 19.17
N ILE A 268 -16.77 -4.63 20.03
CA ILE A 268 -17.12 -3.22 20.16
C ILE A 268 -16.10 -2.39 19.38
N ILE A 269 -16.56 -1.63 18.38
CA ILE A 269 -15.71 -0.68 17.68
C ILE A 269 -15.33 0.45 18.64
N PRO A 270 -14.04 0.81 18.75
CA PRO A 270 -13.54 1.81 19.71
C PRO A 270 -13.79 3.24 19.22
N ASP A 271 -15.05 3.54 18.96
CA ASP A 271 -15.53 4.83 18.49
C ASP A 271 -16.83 5.21 19.22
N VAL A 272 -16.71 6.15 20.16
CA VAL A 272 -17.82 6.59 21.01
C VAL A 272 -18.88 7.39 20.27
N ASP A 273 -18.53 7.96 19.11
CA ASP A 273 -19.42 8.75 18.27
C ASP A 273 -20.13 7.90 17.20
N LEU A 274 -19.76 6.60 17.10
CA LEU A 274 -20.30 5.69 16.10
C LEU A 274 -21.80 5.47 16.32
N LYS A 275 -22.60 5.89 15.35
CA LYS A 275 -24.06 5.73 15.40
C LYS A 275 -24.66 5.60 14.00
N TRP A 276 -25.72 4.82 13.87
CA TRP A 276 -26.50 4.78 12.65
C TRP A 276 -27.28 6.08 12.44
N ASN A 277 -27.17 6.62 11.23
CA ASN A 277 -27.88 7.84 10.82
C ASN A 277 -28.96 7.50 9.80
N GLU A 278 -30.20 7.48 10.24
CA GLU A 278 -31.38 7.14 9.41
C GLU A 278 -31.57 8.10 8.22
N LYS A 279 -31.12 9.36 8.34
CA LYS A 279 -31.29 10.35 7.26
C LYS A 279 -30.35 10.11 6.08
N THR A 280 -29.13 9.69 6.36
CA THR A 280 -28.10 9.44 5.35
C THR A 280 -28.01 7.97 4.97
N SER A 281 -28.59 7.09 5.78
CA SER A 281 -28.42 5.61 5.68
C SER A 281 -26.97 5.18 5.75
N HIS A 282 -26.20 5.84 6.63
CA HIS A 282 -24.78 5.56 6.88
C HIS A 282 -24.48 5.53 8.38
N TRP A 283 -23.37 4.92 8.75
CA TRP A 283 -22.81 5.03 10.09
C TRP A 283 -22.01 6.33 10.20
N ASP A 284 -22.48 7.27 11.04
CA ASP A 284 -21.64 8.39 11.47
C ASP A 284 -20.52 7.84 12.35
N TYR A 285 -19.29 8.32 12.17
CA TYR A 285 -18.10 7.92 12.94
C TYR A 285 -17.36 9.15 13.47
N GLY A 286 -16.52 8.95 14.49
CA GLY A 286 -15.81 10.01 15.18
C GLY A 286 -14.67 10.63 14.36
N THR A 287 -13.93 11.52 15.00
CA THR A 287 -12.86 12.28 14.37
C THR A 287 -11.56 11.46 14.34
N ILE A 288 -10.95 11.34 13.17
CA ILE A 288 -9.66 10.69 12.97
C ILE A 288 -8.54 11.65 13.42
N ASP A 289 -7.53 11.12 14.11
CA ASP A 289 -6.33 11.88 14.48
C ASP A 289 -5.38 12.01 13.26
N TRP A 290 -5.57 13.10 12.51
CA TRP A 290 -4.73 13.39 11.34
C TRP A 290 -3.32 13.81 11.73
N GLN A 291 -3.07 14.22 13.01
CA GLN A 291 -1.72 14.49 13.47
C GLN A 291 -0.93 13.18 13.62
N GLU A 292 -1.53 12.12 14.19
CA GLU A 292 -0.93 10.78 14.21
C GLU A 292 -0.58 10.31 12.80
N PHE A 293 -1.51 10.50 11.83
CA PHE A 293 -1.26 10.15 10.43
C PHE A 293 -0.02 10.86 9.88
N GLN A 294 0.12 12.17 10.11
CA GLN A 294 1.28 12.95 9.66
C GLN A 294 2.58 12.49 10.34
N ASP A 295 2.53 12.17 11.61
CA ASP A 295 3.68 11.67 12.37
C ASP A 295 4.17 10.32 11.80
N VAL A 296 3.25 9.41 11.48
CA VAL A 296 3.58 8.13 10.83
C VAL A 296 4.16 8.35 9.44
N LEU A 297 3.59 9.24 8.62
CA LEU A 297 4.12 9.57 7.29
C LEU A 297 5.50 10.23 7.35
N SER A 298 5.79 10.95 8.43
CA SER A 298 7.09 11.59 8.67
C SER A 298 8.15 10.67 9.26
N GLY A 299 7.83 9.37 9.45
CA GLY A 299 8.76 8.38 9.97
C GLY A 299 8.83 8.31 11.51
N ASN A 300 7.87 8.93 12.22
CA ASN A 300 7.81 8.99 13.68
C ASN A 300 6.72 8.08 14.28
N GLY A 301 6.09 7.23 13.47
CA GLY A 301 5.11 6.26 13.95
C GLY A 301 5.72 5.13 14.76
N PRO A 302 4.87 4.25 15.31
CA PRO A 302 5.27 3.25 16.32
C PRO A 302 6.39 2.31 15.89
N CYS A 303 6.46 1.95 14.60
CA CYS A 303 7.40 0.96 14.09
C CYS A 303 8.24 1.43 12.90
N ASN A 304 8.15 2.68 12.46
CA ASN A 304 8.84 3.16 11.27
C ASN A 304 10.34 2.85 11.28
N ARG A 305 11.02 3.19 12.35
CA ARG A 305 12.49 3.06 12.48
C ARG A 305 12.93 1.60 12.51
N ASP A 306 12.26 0.80 13.33
CA ASP A 306 12.59 -0.62 13.50
C ASP A 306 12.36 -1.40 12.21
N ARG A 307 11.25 -1.13 11.50
CA ARG A 307 10.93 -1.78 10.23
C ARG A 307 11.90 -1.39 9.12
N LEU A 308 12.32 -0.13 9.06
CA LEU A 308 13.35 0.30 8.11
C LEU A 308 14.71 -0.33 8.42
N ALA A 309 15.10 -0.35 9.69
CA ALA A 309 16.35 -0.99 10.12
C ALA A 309 16.36 -2.49 9.80
N ALA A 310 15.26 -3.18 10.08
CA ALA A 310 15.12 -4.61 9.77
C ALA A 310 15.22 -4.89 8.25
N ARG A 311 14.59 -4.07 7.40
CA ARG A 311 14.70 -4.21 5.93
C ARG A 311 16.13 -4.02 5.45
N ARG A 312 16.82 -2.98 5.92
CA ARG A 312 18.23 -2.74 5.59
C ARG A 312 19.12 -3.90 6.01
N LYS A 313 18.97 -4.31 7.26
CA LYS A 313 19.76 -5.44 7.77
C LYS A 313 19.55 -6.71 6.95
N ALA A 314 18.30 -7.06 6.63
CA ALA A 314 18.01 -8.24 5.83
C ALA A 314 18.58 -8.12 4.40
N HIS A 315 18.58 -6.92 3.83
CA HIS A 315 19.21 -6.68 2.54
C HIS A 315 20.71 -6.87 2.60
N ASP A 316 21.37 -6.28 3.60
CA ASP A 316 22.84 -6.36 3.79
C ASP A 316 23.26 -7.81 4.09
N ASP A 317 22.54 -8.52 4.96
CA ASP A 317 22.79 -9.94 5.29
C ASP A 317 22.69 -10.84 4.02
N GLY A 318 21.92 -10.44 3.01
CA GLY A 318 21.75 -11.15 1.74
C GLY A 318 22.72 -10.74 0.62
N GLU A 319 23.67 -9.83 0.85
CA GLU A 319 24.58 -9.30 -0.19
C GLU A 319 25.35 -10.42 -0.89
N TRP A 320 25.98 -11.30 -0.14
CA TRP A 320 26.75 -12.40 -0.69
C TRP A 320 25.95 -13.34 -1.61
N VAL A 321 24.65 -13.51 -1.37
CA VAL A 321 23.77 -14.31 -2.23
C VAL A 321 23.53 -13.59 -3.56
N ARG A 322 23.30 -12.28 -3.51
CA ARG A 322 23.14 -11.45 -4.72
C ARG A 322 24.40 -11.45 -5.57
N ASP A 323 25.56 -11.30 -4.94
CA ASP A 323 26.85 -11.32 -5.61
C ASP A 323 27.12 -12.68 -6.28
N ALA A 324 26.80 -13.78 -5.60
CA ALA A 324 26.91 -15.12 -6.18
C ALA A 324 25.97 -15.30 -7.38
N ALA A 325 24.73 -14.76 -7.32
CA ALA A 325 23.79 -14.80 -8.43
C ALA A 325 24.28 -13.99 -9.64
N VAL A 326 24.83 -12.80 -9.41
CA VAL A 326 25.43 -11.95 -10.46
C VAL A 326 26.61 -12.64 -11.11
N ALA A 327 27.55 -13.18 -10.32
CA ALA A 327 28.70 -13.91 -10.82
C ALA A 327 28.31 -15.16 -11.67
N TYR A 328 27.26 -15.87 -11.21
CA TYR A 328 26.72 -16.98 -11.97
C TYR A 328 26.11 -16.54 -13.32
N ALA A 329 25.32 -15.47 -13.33
CA ALA A 329 24.72 -14.92 -14.55
C ALA A 329 25.78 -14.49 -15.56
N GLN A 330 26.83 -13.78 -15.11
CA GLN A 330 27.97 -13.38 -15.94
C GLN A 330 28.70 -14.60 -16.55
N LYS A 331 28.94 -15.64 -15.75
CA LYS A 331 29.52 -16.88 -16.22
C LYS A 331 28.69 -17.58 -17.29
N GLN A 332 27.36 -17.57 -17.16
CA GLN A 332 26.46 -18.13 -18.16
C GLN A 332 26.45 -17.31 -19.46
N GLN A 333 26.49 -15.99 -19.38
CA GLN A 333 26.59 -15.12 -20.56
C GLN A 333 27.90 -15.34 -21.31
N SER A 334 29.03 -15.40 -20.61
CA SER A 334 30.33 -15.67 -21.19
C SER A 334 30.36 -17.03 -21.91
N ARG A 335 29.81 -18.09 -21.32
CA ARG A 335 29.72 -19.43 -21.94
C ARG A 335 28.87 -19.42 -23.22
N ARG A 336 27.75 -18.69 -23.23
CA ARG A 336 26.90 -18.55 -24.41
C ARG A 336 27.59 -17.80 -25.52
N ALA A 337 28.32 -16.72 -25.20
CA ALA A 337 29.13 -15.97 -26.19
C ALA A 337 30.21 -16.82 -26.81
N THR A 338 30.95 -17.58 -25.99
CA THR A 338 32.00 -18.51 -26.50
C THR A 338 31.42 -19.62 -27.38
N ALA A 339 30.27 -20.19 -27.00
CA ALA A 339 29.60 -21.21 -27.79
C ALA A 339 29.09 -20.67 -29.15
N ALA A 340 28.57 -19.43 -29.18
CA ALA A 340 28.15 -18.78 -30.41
C ALA A 340 29.34 -18.55 -31.38
N GLN A 341 30.46 -18.05 -30.85
CA GLN A 341 31.69 -17.85 -31.64
C GLN A 341 32.29 -19.15 -32.18
N ALA A 342 32.12 -20.28 -31.50
CA ALA A 342 32.60 -21.57 -31.94
C ALA A 342 31.71 -22.25 -33.00
N ALA A 343 30.50 -21.73 -33.20
CA ALA A 343 29.50 -22.21 -34.16
C ALA A 343 29.52 -21.43 -35.50
N GLU A 344 30.24 -20.30 -35.55
CA GLU A 344 30.59 -19.55 -36.75
C GLU A 344 31.92 -20.05 -37.37
#